data_510ee93249192b95624de11b56ed4476
#
_entry.id   510ee93249192b95624de11b56ed4476
#
_cell.length_a   1.000
_cell.length_b   1.000
_cell.length_c   1.000
_cell.angle_alpha   90.00
_cell.angle_beta   90.00
_cell.angle_gamma   90.00
#
_symmetry.space_group_name_H-M   'P 1'
#
loop_
_entity.id
_entity.type
_entity.pdbx_description
1 polymer ?
#
loop_
_entity_poly.entity_id
_entity_poly.type
_entity_poly.pdbx_seq_one_letter_code
_entity_poly.pdbx_strand_id
1 'polypeptide(L)'
;MAKTPEGAVKDEVKKRLAHYDVHPFMDAAMGKCRCVVGAYFMPVAGPFSVHGVHDFVGVWNGRFFSIETKAPDNPEDATLHQEMFRAAVSMAGGVAMTGVRSAAAVDRLYEICVHGADVLDKEPA
;
A
#
# COMPACT_ATOMS: atom_id res chain seq x y z
N MET A 1 13.81 -19.63 -7.88
CA MET A 1 12.99 -19.00 -8.93
C MET A 1 13.19 -17.49 -8.91
N ALA A 2 13.47 -16.91 -10.07
CA ALA A 2 13.67 -15.46 -10.14
C ALA A 2 12.36 -14.73 -9.88
N LYS A 3 12.41 -13.64 -9.14
CA LYS A 3 11.24 -12.80 -8.91
C LYS A 3 10.95 -11.97 -10.14
N THR A 4 9.66 -11.70 -10.37
CA THR A 4 9.29 -10.73 -11.39
C THR A 4 9.70 -9.32 -10.95
N PRO A 5 9.85 -8.37 -11.87
CA PRO A 5 10.15 -6.99 -11.50
C PRO A 5 9.11 -6.40 -10.52
N GLU A 6 7.83 -6.69 -10.74
CA GLU A 6 6.78 -6.23 -9.82
C GLU A 6 6.89 -6.92 -8.45
N GLY A 7 7.21 -8.21 -8.42
CA GLY A 7 7.43 -8.95 -7.18
C GLY A 7 8.58 -8.37 -6.35
N ALA A 8 9.62 -7.89 -7.02
CA ALA A 8 10.73 -7.22 -6.35
C ALA A 8 10.28 -5.90 -5.70
N VAL A 9 9.43 -5.14 -6.37
CA VAL A 9 8.85 -3.91 -5.80
C VAL A 9 8.02 -4.23 -4.57
N LYS A 10 7.19 -5.27 -4.64
CA LYS A 10 6.37 -5.69 -3.49
C LYS A 10 7.24 -6.05 -2.29
N ASP A 11 8.35 -6.75 -2.51
CA ASP A 11 9.26 -7.11 -1.42
C ASP A 11 9.92 -5.88 -0.79
N GLU A 12 10.30 -4.90 -1.59
CA GLU A 12 10.84 -3.64 -1.08
C GLU A 12 9.82 -2.88 -0.24
N VAL A 13 8.57 -2.86 -0.69
CA VAL A 13 7.46 -2.22 0.04
C VAL A 13 7.25 -2.91 1.38
N LYS A 14 7.23 -4.24 1.41
CA LYS A 14 7.09 -5.01 2.65
C LYS A 14 8.20 -4.69 3.65
N LYS A 15 9.44 -4.62 3.18
CA LYS A 15 10.60 -4.32 4.03
C LYS A 15 10.51 -2.91 4.60
N ARG A 16 10.08 -1.95 3.79
CA ARG A 16 9.97 -0.57 4.24
C ARG A 16 8.81 -0.40 5.22
N LEU A 17 7.70 -1.10 5.01
CA LEU A 17 6.59 -1.11 5.97
C LEU A 17 7.07 -1.68 7.32
N ALA A 18 7.80 -2.79 7.31
CA ALA A 18 8.34 -3.38 8.53
C ALA A 18 9.32 -2.43 9.24
N HIS A 19 10.09 -1.66 8.50
CA HIS A 19 10.98 -0.65 9.06
C HIS A 19 10.21 0.37 9.91
N TYR A 20 9.00 0.70 9.51
CA TYR A 20 8.13 1.63 10.24
C TYR A 20 7.19 0.94 11.23
N ASP A 21 7.39 -0.35 11.52
CA ASP A 21 6.55 -1.14 12.43
C ASP A 21 5.12 -1.30 11.93
N VAL A 22 4.94 -1.35 10.62
CA VAL A 22 3.69 -1.75 9.96
C VAL A 22 3.88 -3.18 9.46
N HIS A 23 3.15 -4.11 10.04
CA HIS A 23 3.40 -5.54 9.86
C HIS A 23 2.18 -6.25 9.27
N PRO A 24 2.37 -7.45 8.66
CA PRO A 24 1.22 -8.26 8.27
C PRO A 24 0.29 -8.46 9.46
N PHE A 25 -1.02 -8.33 9.24
CA PHE A 25 -1.97 -8.31 10.36
C PHE A 25 -1.92 -9.60 11.19
N MET A 26 -1.65 -10.75 10.58
CA MET A 26 -1.55 -12.01 11.33
C MET A 26 -0.32 -12.01 12.24
N ASP A 27 0.82 -11.52 11.76
CA ASP A 27 2.02 -11.44 12.58
C ASP A 27 1.81 -10.51 13.77
N ALA A 28 1.15 -9.37 13.54
CA ALA A 28 0.83 -8.43 14.60
C ALA A 28 -0.13 -9.05 15.62
N ALA A 29 -1.18 -9.72 15.15
CA ALA A 29 -2.18 -10.35 16.01
C ALA A 29 -1.59 -11.50 16.85
N MET A 30 -0.61 -12.20 16.31
CA MET A 30 0.04 -13.33 17.00
C MET A 30 1.19 -12.90 17.91
N GLY A 31 1.43 -11.60 18.05
CA GLY A 31 2.47 -11.09 18.94
C GLY A 31 3.90 -11.33 18.46
N LYS A 32 4.09 -11.52 17.16
CA LYS A 32 5.42 -11.75 16.58
C LYS A 32 6.24 -10.47 16.45
N CYS A 33 5.62 -9.32 16.62
CA CYS A 33 6.24 -8.02 16.43
C CYS A 33 6.31 -7.28 17.76
N ARG A 34 7.44 -6.62 18.04
CA ARG A 34 7.66 -5.91 19.30
C ARG A 34 6.87 -4.62 19.38
N CYS A 35 6.69 -3.96 18.25
CA CYS A 35 5.95 -2.71 18.15
C CYS A 35 5.07 -2.78 16.93
N VAL A 36 3.83 -2.33 17.05
CA VAL A 36 2.89 -2.33 15.94
C VAL A 36 2.20 -0.97 15.93
N VAL A 37 2.45 -0.17 14.91
CA VAL A 37 1.74 1.10 14.68
C VAL A 37 0.80 1.00 13.50
N GLY A 38 0.85 -0.10 12.76
CA GLY A 38 -0.02 -0.39 11.65
C GLY A 38 0.01 -1.85 11.29
N ALA A 39 -0.98 -2.26 10.53
CA ALA A 39 -1.07 -3.64 10.08
C ALA A 39 -1.70 -3.67 8.68
N TYR A 40 -1.28 -4.64 7.87
CA TYR A 40 -1.78 -4.77 6.51
C TYR A 40 -1.99 -6.22 6.13
N PHE A 41 -2.72 -6.44 5.06
CA PHE A 41 -2.76 -7.72 4.38
C PHE A 41 -2.72 -7.48 2.86
N MET A 42 -2.43 -8.56 2.12
CA MET A 42 -2.42 -8.53 0.66
C MET A 42 -3.64 -9.29 0.16
N PRO A 43 -4.65 -8.59 -0.39
CA PRO A 43 -5.85 -9.27 -0.88
C PRO A 43 -5.54 -10.27 -1.98
N VAL A 44 -6.23 -11.39 -1.97
CA VAL A 44 -6.09 -12.43 -2.98
C VAL A 44 -7.22 -12.29 -3.98
N ALA A 45 -6.90 -12.26 -5.28
CA ALA A 45 -7.90 -12.23 -6.35
C ALA A 45 -8.65 -13.56 -6.38
N GLY A 46 -9.95 -13.51 -6.62
CA GLY A 46 -10.80 -14.68 -6.70
C GLY A 46 -12.19 -14.32 -7.22
N PRO A 47 -13.06 -15.32 -7.45
CA PRO A 47 -14.36 -15.07 -8.06
C PRO A 47 -15.28 -14.17 -7.23
N PHE A 48 -15.04 -14.09 -5.93
CA PHE A 48 -15.83 -13.25 -5.03
C PHE A 48 -15.08 -12.01 -4.56
N SER A 49 -13.89 -11.73 -5.09
CA SER A 49 -13.13 -10.57 -4.72
C SER A 49 -13.65 -9.31 -5.42
N VAL A 50 -13.40 -8.16 -4.81
CA VAL A 50 -13.70 -6.86 -5.42
C VAL A 50 -12.65 -6.57 -6.49
N HIS A 51 -13.11 -6.21 -7.70
CA HIS A 51 -12.19 -5.84 -8.76
C HIS A 51 -11.49 -4.53 -8.43
N GLY A 52 -10.20 -4.48 -8.70
CA GLY A 52 -9.40 -3.27 -8.55
C GLY A 52 -8.87 -3.02 -7.14
N VAL A 53 -9.06 -3.95 -6.21
CA VAL A 53 -8.46 -3.83 -4.87
C VAL A 53 -6.94 -3.81 -5.02
N HIS A 54 -6.30 -2.89 -4.31
CA HIS A 54 -4.85 -2.72 -4.39
C HIS A 54 -4.10 -3.88 -3.75
N ASP A 55 -2.81 -3.99 -4.06
CA ASP A 55 -1.96 -5.10 -3.59
C ASP A 55 -1.82 -5.15 -2.08
N PHE A 56 -1.80 -3.99 -1.43
CA PHE A 56 -1.69 -3.89 0.02
C PHE A 56 -2.85 -3.05 0.52
N VAL A 57 -3.53 -3.50 1.56
CA VAL A 57 -4.52 -2.70 2.28
C VAL A 57 -4.29 -2.84 3.77
N GLY A 58 -4.48 -1.75 4.51
CA GLY A 58 -4.23 -1.79 5.94
C GLY A 58 -4.60 -0.51 6.65
N VAL A 59 -4.11 -0.42 7.90
CA VAL A 59 -4.32 0.73 8.76
C VAL A 59 -2.96 1.15 9.32
N TRP A 60 -2.68 2.43 9.31
CA TRP A 60 -1.46 2.99 9.85
C TRP A 60 -1.80 4.21 10.68
N ASN A 61 -1.48 4.14 11.96
CA ASN A 61 -1.80 5.18 12.92
C ASN A 61 -3.29 5.57 12.87
N GLY A 62 -4.16 4.56 12.78
CA GLY A 62 -5.62 4.75 12.75
C GLY A 62 -6.17 5.16 11.39
N ARG A 63 -5.36 5.30 10.35
CA ARG A 63 -5.79 5.74 9.05
C ARG A 63 -5.69 4.60 8.03
N PHE A 64 -6.76 4.35 7.28
CA PHE A 64 -6.76 3.33 6.22
C PHE A 64 -5.81 3.74 5.10
N PHE A 65 -5.04 2.79 4.62
CA PHE A 65 -4.19 3.01 3.45
C PHE A 65 -4.27 1.85 2.48
N SER A 66 -3.92 2.12 1.22
CA SER A 66 -3.72 1.06 0.23
C SER A 66 -2.56 1.42 -0.69
N ILE A 67 -1.90 0.39 -1.23
CA ILE A 67 -0.77 0.55 -2.13
C ILE A 67 -0.96 -0.40 -3.31
N GLU A 68 -0.92 0.15 -4.52
CA GLU A 68 -0.94 -0.62 -5.75
C GLU A 68 0.43 -0.53 -6.41
N THR A 69 1.15 -1.65 -6.47
CA THR A 69 2.51 -1.69 -7.03
C THR A 69 2.46 -1.95 -8.53
N LYS A 70 3.49 -1.47 -9.22
CA LYS A 70 3.71 -1.73 -10.65
C LYS A 70 5.19 -2.03 -10.86
N ALA A 71 5.48 -2.78 -11.93
CA ALA A 71 6.86 -2.99 -12.34
C ALA A 71 7.49 -1.65 -12.74
N PRO A 72 8.81 -1.48 -12.55
CA PRO A 72 9.46 -0.20 -12.82
C PRO A 72 9.31 0.30 -14.26
N ASP A 73 9.16 -0.61 -15.22
CA ASP A 73 9.04 -0.29 -16.65
C ASP A 73 7.59 -0.28 -17.15
N ASN A 74 6.61 -0.53 -16.30
CA ASN A 74 5.21 -0.50 -16.68
C ASN A 74 4.74 0.97 -16.73
N PRO A 75 4.27 1.44 -17.91
CA PRO A 75 3.85 2.85 -18.03
C PRO A 75 2.49 3.15 -17.39
N GLU A 76 1.71 2.11 -17.09
CA GLU A 76 0.38 2.28 -16.49
C GLU A 76 0.48 2.32 -14.98
N ASP A 77 -0.06 3.37 -14.34
CA ASP A 77 -0.06 3.50 -12.89
C ASP A 77 -1.14 2.63 -12.24
N ALA A 78 -2.28 2.47 -12.91
CA ALA A 78 -3.40 1.71 -12.38
C ALA A 78 -4.37 1.37 -13.51
N THR A 79 -5.07 0.24 -13.36
CA THR A 79 -6.22 -0.07 -14.24
C THR A 79 -7.39 0.83 -13.86
N LEU A 80 -8.43 0.84 -14.69
CA LEU A 80 -9.64 1.60 -14.38
C LEU A 80 -10.23 1.22 -13.02
N HIS A 81 -10.35 -0.07 -12.73
CA HIS A 81 -10.91 -0.53 -11.46
C HIS A 81 -10.01 -0.16 -10.27
N GLN A 82 -8.70 -0.23 -10.45
CA GLN A 82 -7.75 0.18 -9.41
C GLN A 82 -7.84 1.68 -9.13
N GLU A 83 -8.06 2.48 -10.17
CA GLU A 83 -8.25 3.93 -10.02
C GLU A 83 -9.58 4.26 -9.33
N MET A 84 -10.62 3.48 -9.62
CA MET A 84 -11.90 3.62 -8.92
C MET A 84 -11.76 3.28 -7.44
N PHE A 85 -11.00 2.24 -7.11
CA PHE A 85 -10.71 1.89 -5.72
C PHE A 85 -9.95 3.02 -5.02
N ARG A 86 -8.92 3.58 -5.68
CA ARG A 86 -8.15 4.70 -5.15
C ARG A 86 -9.05 5.90 -4.83
N ALA A 87 -9.93 6.24 -5.78
CA ALA A 87 -10.84 7.36 -5.61
C ALA A 87 -11.77 7.15 -4.42
N ALA A 88 -12.33 5.94 -4.28
CA ALA A 88 -13.23 5.63 -3.17
C ALA A 88 -12.53 5.72 -1.82
N VAL A 89 -11.29 5.19 -1.73
CA VAL A 89 -10.50 5.28 -0.49
C VAL A 89 -10.22 6.74 -0.13
N SER A 90 -9.82 7.55 -1.11
CA SER A 90 -9.54 8.98 -0.89
C SER A 90 -10.79 9.72 -0.42
N MET A 91 -11.94 9.47 -1.06
CA MET A 91 -13.20 10.10 -0.67
C MET A 91 -13.63 9.74 0.75
N ALA A 92 -13.29 8.54 1.19
CA ALA A 92 -13.63 8.06 2.53
C ALA A 92 -12.62 8.50 3.60
N GLY A 93 -11.59 9.26 3.23
CA GLY A 93 -10.61 9.78 4.18
C GLY A 93 -9.35 8.93 4.33
N GLY A 94 -9.21 7.86 3.56
CA GLY A 94 -8.01 7.05 3.55
C GLY A 94 -6.95 7.60 2.61
N VAL A 95 -5.83 6.89 2.52
CA VAL A 95 -4.73 7.24 1.62
C VAL A 95 -4.50 6.07 0.67
N ALA A 96 -4.70 6.28 -0.61
CA ALA A 96 -4.48 5.24 -1.61
C ALA A 96 -3.40 5.68 -2.58
N MET A 97 -2.40 4.82 -2.79
CA MET A 97 -1.28 5.09 -3.68
C MET A 97 -1.29 4.10 -4.84
N THR A 98 -1.23 4.62 -6.06
CA THR A 98 -1.12 3.81 -7.28
C THR A 98 0.21 4.08 -7.95
N GLY A 99 0.58 3.22 -8.89
CA GLY A 99 1.83 3.41 -9.63
C GLY A 99 3.08 3.32 -8.76
N VAL A 100 3.03 2.57 -7.69
CA VAL A 100 4.15 2.46 -6.75
C VAL A 100 5.21 1.54 -7.33
N ARG A 101 6.39 2.07 -7.58
CA ARG A 101 7.50 1.36 -8.22
C ARG A 101 8.74 1.24 -7.33
N SER A 102 8.68 1.80 -6.13
CA SER A 102 9.78 1.71 -5.17
C SER A 102 9.25 1.89 -3.75
N ALA A 103 10.11 1.62 -2.77
CA ALA A 103 9.78 1.80 -1.36
C ALA A 103 9.63 3.26 -0.94
N ALA A 104 10.05 4.22 -1.79
CA ALA A 104 9.92 5.64 -1.46
C ALA A 104 8.47 6.06 -1.21
N ALA A 105 7.51 5.38 -1.82
CA ALA A 105 6.09 5.64 -1.58
C ALA A 105 5.69 5.36 -0.13
N VAL A 106 6.34 4.40 0.52
CA VAL A 106 6.07 4.09 1.93
C VAL A 106 6.53 5.24 2.83
N ASP A 107 7.68 5.87 2.51
CA ASP A 107 8.17 7.03 3.27
C ASP A 107 7.19 8.19 3.17
N ARG A 108 6.61 8.39 2.00
CA ARG A 108 5.58 9.41 1.81
C ARG A 108 4.31 9.09 2.59
N LEU A 109 3.91 7.83 2.56
CA LEU A 109 2.75 7.36 3.34
C LEU A 109 2.97 7.60 4.83
N TYR A 110 4.19 7.38 5.31
CA TYR A 110 4.57 7.67 6.69
C TYR A 110 4.35 9.15 7.02
N GLU A 111 4.79 10.07 6.15
CA GLU A 111 4.61 11.50 6.39
C GLU A 111 3.13 11.89 6.46
N ILE A 112 2.29 11.23 5.65
CA ILE A 112 0.85 11.49 5.66
C ILE A 112 0.20 10.92 6.91
N CYS A 113 0.43 9.65 7.20
CA CYS A 113 -0.29 8.93 8.26
C CYS A 113 0.20 9.28 9.66
N VAL A 114 1.49 9.57 9.82
CA VAL A 114 2.10 9.82 11.13
C VAL A 114 2.29 11.31 11.39
N HIS A 115 2.73 12.05 10.39
CA HIS A 115 3.02 13.49 10.55
C HIS A 115 1.92 14.40 10.03
N GLY A 116 0.84 13.84 9.50
CA GLY A 116 -0.31 14.63 9.05
C GLY A 116 -0.07 15.47 7.81
N ALA A 117 0.92 15.11 6.97
CA ALA A 117 1.15 15.82 5.72
C ALA A 117 -0.10 15.74 4.84
N ASP A 118 -0.30 16.74 3.99
CA ASP A 118 -1.44 16.76 3.09
C ASP A 118 -1.38 15.62 2.08
N VAL A 119 -2.52 14.96 1.89
CA VAL A 119 -2.66 13.98 0.82
C VAL A 119 -2.81 14.74 -0.48
N LEU A 120 -1.90 14.50 -1.42
CA LEU A 120 -2.03 15.05 -2.76
C LEU A 120 -2.71 14.00 -3.63
N ASP A 121 -3.84 14.38 -4.22
CA ASP A 121 -4.54 13.49 -5.15
C ASP A 121 -3.73 13.20 -6.39
N LYS A 122 -2.82 14.11 -6.71
CA LYS A 122 -1.91 13.97 -7.84
C LYS A 122 -0.50 14.29 -7.38
N GLU A 123 0.44 13.49 -7.85
CA GLU A 123 1.83 13.86 -7.73
C GLU A 123 2.07 15.14 -8.51
N PRO A 124 2.80 16.09 -7.94
CA PRO A 124 3.24 17.24 -8.72
C PRO A 124 4.06 16.75 -9.92
N ALA A 125 3.77 17.28 -11.07
CA ALA A 125 4.52 16.92 -12.27
C ALA A 125 6.01 17.19 -12.08
#